data_43dc244c3fce7a0168b8d2e5ae5eb55f
#
_entry.id   43dc244c3fce7a0168b8d2e5ae5eb55f
#
_cell.length_a   1.000
_cell.length_b   1.000
_cell.length_c   1.000
_cell.angle_alpha   90.00
_cell.angle_beta   90.00
_cell.angle_gamma   90.00
#
_symmetry.space_group_name_H-M   'P 1'
#
loop_
_entity.id
_entity.type
_entity.pdbx_description
1 polymer ?
#
loop_
_entity_poly.entity_id
_entity_poly.type
_entity_poly.pdbx_seq_one_letter_code
_entity_poly.pdbx_strand_id
1 'polypeptide(L)'
;MHAVDTNLLVRLLVRDDSDQVNAAEAFVARGAWVSHLVLAETLWVLDAVYNRSPAQIANAVDRMLNHKELTLQDAEVVARALNHFR
;
A
#
# COMPACT_ATOMS: atom_id res chain seq x y z
N MET A 1 -0.44 -15.43 -7.93
CA MET A 1 -0.42 -14.13 -7.23
C MET A 1 0.97 -13.52 -7.37
N HIS A 2 1.05 -12.28 -7.77
CA HIS A 2 2.32 -11.60 -7.97
C HIS A 2 2.73 -10.84 -6.70
N ALA A 3 4.02 -10.88 -6.38
CA ALA A 3 4.58 -9.97 -5.37
C ALA A 3 4.74 -8.58 -5.99
N VAL A 4 4.29 -7.55 -5.28
CA VAL A 4 4.47 -6.17 -5.74
C VAL A 4 5.75 -5.57 -5.17
N ASP A 5 6.33 -4.61 -5.90
CA ASP A 5 7.42 -3.81 -5.36
C ASP A 5 6.89 -2.49 -4.78
N THR A 6 7.79 -1.78 -4.10
CA THR A 6 7.46 -0.51 -3.45
C THR A 6 6.99 0.53 -4.46
N ASN A 7 7.63 0.64 -5.62
CA ASN A 7 7.27 1.65 -6.62
C ASN A 7 5.84 1.47 -7.12
N LEU A 8 5.44 0.24 -7.39
CA LEU A 8 4.10 -0.06 -7.86
C LEU A 8 3.06 0.29 -6.79
N LEU A 9 3.34 -0.07 -5.54
CA LEU A 9 2.42 0.20 -4.44
C LEU A 9 2.26 1.70 -4.18
N VAL A 10 3.36 2.46 -4.26
CA VAL A 10 3.31 3.92 -4.14
C VAL A 10 2.44 4.53 -5.23
N ARG A 11 2.55 4.05 -6.48
CA ARG A 11 1.71 4.55 -7.58
C ARG A 11 0.21 4.32 -7.31
N LEU A 12 -0.13 3.16 -6.76
CA LEU A 12 -1.52 2.86 -6.40
C LEU A 12 -2.05 3.80 -5.32
N LEU A 13 -1.20 4.20 -4.37
CA LEU A 13 -1.61 4.99 -3.22
C LEU A 13 -1.61 6.49 -3.49
N VAL A 14 -0.59 7.00 -4.18
CA VAL A 14 -0.43 8.44 -4.42
C VAL A 14 -1.35 8.93 -5.55
N ARG A 15 -1.47 8.18 -6.64
CA ARG A 15 -2.41 8.42 -7.73
C ARG A 15 -2.25 9.79 -8.40
N ASP A 16 -1.01 10.22 -8.58
CA ASP A 16 -0.70 11.53 -9.19
C ASP A 16 -0.55 11.49 -10.72
N ASP A 17 -0.51 10.29 -11.31
CA ASP A 17 -0.39 10.09 -12.76
C ASP A 17 -1.37 8.99 -13.18
N SER A 18 -2.40 9.36 -13.93
CA SER A 18 -3.48 8.43 -14.27
C SER A 18 -3.01 7.24 -15.11
N ASP A 19 -2.04 7.43 -16.00
CA ASP A 19 -1.53 6.33 -16.82
C ASP A 19 -0.75 5.33 -15.95
N GLN A 20 0.05 5.81 -15.01
CA GLN A 20 0.78 4.96 -14.06
C GLN A 20 -0.16 4.25 -13.10
N VAL A 21 -1.21 4.92 -12.63
CA VAL A 21 -2.24 4.30 -11.79
C VAL A 21 -2.95 3.18 -12.55
N ASN A 22 -3.36 3.43 -13.79
CA ASN A 22 -4.02 2.43 -14.59
C ASN A 22 -3.14 1.20 -14.84
N ALA A 23 -1.86 1.41 -15.12
CA ALA A 23 -0.90 0.33 -15.29
C ALA A 23 -0.71 -0.48 -14.00
N ALA A 24 -0.61 0.20 -12.85
CA ALA A 24 -0.49 -0.45 -11.56
C ALA A 24 -1.74 -1.25 -11.20
N GLU A 25 -2.93 -0.69 -11.44
CA GLU A 25 -4.19 -1.38 -11.22
C GLU A 25 -4.31 -2.63 -12.10
N ALA A 26 -3.91 -2.53 -13.37
CA ALA A 26 -3.90 -3.68 -14.27
C ALA A 26 -2.95 -4.78 -13.78
N PHE A 27 -1.78 -4.39 -13.24
CA PHE A 27 -0.82 -5.34 -12.70
C PHE A 27 -1.39 -6.13 -11.52
N VAL A 28 -2.13 -5.47 -10.61
CA VAL A 28 -2.66 -6.13 -9.41
C VAL A 28 -4.02 -6.81 -9.65
N ALA A 29 -4.63 -6.64 -10.83
CA ALA A 29 -6.00 -7.10 -11.09
C ALA A 29 -6.19 -8.61 -10.88
N ARG A 30 -5.13 -9.40 -10.98
CA ARG A 30 -5.16 -10.87 -10.76
C ARG A 30 -4.76 -11.26 -9.34
N GLY A 31 -4.65 -10.31 -8.45
CA GLY A 31 -4.19 -10.53 -7.10
C GLY A 31 -2.70 -10.28 -6.95
N ALA A 32 -2.32 -9.60 -5.90
CA ALA A 32 -0.94 -9.24 -5.62
C ALA A 32 -0.65 -9.37 -4.13
N TRP A 33 0.60 -9.73 -3.83
CA TRP A 33 1.05 -9.95 -2.45
C TRP A 33 2.01 -8.86 -2.02
N VAL A 34 1.80 -8.34 -0.81
CA VAL A 34 2.61 -7.28 -0.23
C VAL A 34 3.36 -7.83 0.98
N SER A 35 4.70 -7.88 0.88
CA SER A 35 5.54 -8.31 2.01
C SER A 35 5.63 -7.22 3.07
N HIS A 36 6.03 -7.59 4.29
CA HIS A 36 6.31 -6.62 5.36
C HIS A 36 7.36 -5.61 4.93
N LEU A 37 8.40 -6.05 4.23
CA LEU A 37 9.46 -5.15 3.76
C LEU A 37 8.92 -4.12 2.80
N VAL A 38 8.15 -4.54 1.81
CA VAL A 38 7.56 -3.62 0.82
C VAL A 38 6.59 -2.66 1.51
N LEU A 39 5.79 -3.16 2.46
CA LEU A 39 4.90 -2.30 3.24
C LEU A 39 5.68 -1.22 3.98
N ALA A 40 6.73 -1.62 4.72
CA ALA A 40 7.56 -0.68 5.48
C ALA A 40 8.23 0.36 4.58
N GLU A 41 8.80 -0.05 3.46
CA GLU A 41 9.42 0.87 2.50
C GLU A 41 8.40 1.83 1.91
N THR A 42 7.19 1.35 1.60
CA THR A 42 6.11 2.18 1.07
C THR A 42 5.70 3.26 2.07
N LEU A 43 5.52 2.90 3.34
CA LEU A 43 5.17 3.88 4.37
C LEU A 43 6.27 4.91 4.56
N TRP A 44 7.54 4.49 4.51
CA TRP A 44 8.67 5.41 4.57
C TRP A 44 8.65 6.40 3.40
N VAL A 45 8.38 5.93 2.18
CA VAL A 45 8.30 6.81 0.99
C VAL A 45 7.15 7.80 1.13
N LEU A 46 5.99 7.36 1.59
CA LEU A 46 4.84 8.26 1.79
C LEU A 46 5.18 9.38 2.78
N ASP A 47 5.90 9.07 3.84
CA ASP A 47 6.34 10.05 4.83
C ASP A 47 7.45 10.95 4.27
N ALA A 48 8.56 10.36 3.82
CA ALA A 48 9.80 11.09 3.51
C ALA A 48 9.73 11.84 2.17
N VAL A 49 9.06 11.28 1.17
CA VAL A 49 9.02 11.85 -0.18
C VAL A 49 7.75 12.65 -0.44
N TYR A 50 6.61 12.14 0.01
CA TYR A 50 5.31 12.74 -0.27
C TYR A 50 4.74 13.54 0.91
N ASN A 51 5.46 13.62 2.02
CA ASN A 51 5.08 14.40 3.22
C ASN A 51 3.66 14.07 3.72
N ARG A 52 3.26 12.80 3.63
CA ARG A 52 1.96 12.38 4.13
C ARG A 52 1.96 12.43 5.66
N SER A 53 0.87 12.92 6.23
CA SER A 53 0.69 12.98 7.69
C SER A 53 0.52 11.56 8.26
N PRO A 54 0.72 11.38 9.58
CA PRO A 54 0.43 10.08 10.20
C PRO A 54 -1.01 9.60 9.94
N ALA A 55 -1.99 10.50 9.95
CA ALA A 55 -3.38 10.15 9.64
C ALA A 55 -3.54 9.69 8.19
N GLN A 56 -2.88 10.35 7.25
CA GLN A 56 -2.91 9.96 5.85
C GLN A 56 -2.23 8.61 5.62
N ILE A 57 -1.12 8.35 6.31
CA ILE A 57 -0.42 7.06 6.25
C ILE A 57 -1.31 5.95 6.83
N ALA A 58 -1.98 6.19 7.95
CA ALA A 58 -2.92 5.24 8.53
C ALA A 58 -4.05 4.92 7.55
N ASN A 59 -4.59 5.94 6.87
CA ASN A 59 -5.61 5.75 5.85
C ASN A 59 -5.10 4.94 4.66
N ALA A 60 -3.84 5.14 4.26
CA ALA A 60 -3.22 4.35 3.20
C ALA A 60 -3.11 2.87 3.57
N VAL A 61 -2.70 2.57 4.80
CA VAL A 61 -2.66 1.18 5.30
C VAL A 61 -4.05 0.56 5.29
N ASP A 62 -5.05 1.30 5.74
CA ASP A 62 -6.44 0.86 5.75
C ASP A 62 -6.93 0.53 4.32
N ARG A 63 -6.62 1.39 3.36
CA ARG A 63 -6.97 1.17 1.95
C ARG A 63 -6.30 -0.10 1.41
N MET A 64 -5.03 -0.34 1.75
CA MET A 64 -4.33 -1.56 1.34
C MET A 64 -4.97 -2.81 1.94
N LEU A 65 -5.34 -2.76 3.22
CA LEU A 65 -5.99 -3.89 3.90
C LEU A 65 -7.36 -4.22 3.28
N ASN A 66 -8.07 -3.21 2.79
CA ASN A 66 -9.41 -3.36 2.23
C ASN A 66 -9.41 -3.49 0.70
N HIS A 67 -8.25 -3.41 0.05
CA HIS A 67 -8.16 -3.55 -1.39
C HIS A 67 -8.32 -5.03 -1.76
N LYS A 68 -9.34 -5.33 -2.55
CA LYS A 68 -9.71 -6.73 -2.82
C LYS A 68 -8.64 -7.51 -3.59
N GLU A 69 -7.76 -6.81 -4.31
CA GLU A 69 -6.71 -7.44 -5.12
C GLU A 69 -5.35 -7.51 -4.39
N LEU A 70 -5.23 -6.91 -3.21
CA LEU A 70 -3.99 -6.92 -2.42
C LEU A 70 -4.13 -7.86 -1.23
N THR A 71 -3.13 -8.72 -1.04
CA THR A 71 -3.00 -9.56 0.16
C THR A 71 -1.72 -9.16 0.87
N LEU A 72 -1.86 -8.63 2.08
CA LEU A 72 -0.71 -8.24 2.91
C LEU A 72 -0.22 -9.44 3.70
N GLN A 73 1.10 -9.56 3.82
CA GLN A 73 1.72 -10.53 4.72
C GLN A 73 1.23 -10.25 6.14
N ASP A 74 0.71 -11.28 6.82
CA ASP A 74 0.16 -11.17 8.18
C ASP A 74 -0.85 -10.02 8.32
N ALA A 75 -1.84 -9.97 7.43
CA ALA A 75 -2.82 -8.88 7.38
C ALA A 75 -3.51 -8.64 8.73
N GLU A 76 -3.77 -9.68 9.53
CA GLU A 76 -4.37 -9.54 10.85
C GLU A 76 -3.49 -8.77 11.81
N VAL A 77 -2.17 -9.00 11.76
CA VAL A 77 -1.19 -8.29 12.60
C VAL A 77 -1.14 -6.82 12.17
N VAL A 78 -1.14 -6.56 10.87
CA VAL A 78 -1.14 -5.19 10.33
C VAL A 78 -2.40 -4.46 10.77
N ALA A 79 -3.56 -5.10 10.68
CA ALA A 79 -4.83 -4.50 11.10
C ALA A 79 -4.84 -4.16 12.59
N ARG A 80 -4.31 -5.04 13.44
CA ARG A 80 -4.19 -4.77 14.88
C ARG A 80 -3.24 -3.62 15.18
N ALA A 81 -2.10 -3.58 14.48
CA ALA A 81 -1.14 -2.49 14.62
C ALA A 81 -1.77 -1.16 14.21
N LEU A 82 -2.56 -1.13 13.13
CA LEU A 82 -3.27 0.06 12.68
C LEU A 82 -4.26 0.55 13.75
N ASN A 83 -5.02 -0.35 14.35
CA ASN A 83 -5.96 0.02 15.41
C ASN A 83 -5.25 0.61 16.62
N HIS A 84 -4.09 0.09 16.99
CA HIS A 84 -3.27 0.65 18.07
C HIS A 84 -2.74 2.04 17.72
N PHE A 85 -2.35 2.23 16.47
CA PHE A 85 -1.84 3.51 15.99
C PHE A 85 -2.92 4.59 16.02
N ARG A 86 -4.13 4.23 15.68
CA ARG A 86 -5.27 5.13 15.71
C ARG A 86 -5.81 5.31 17.14
#